data_0b6a3d5a74fcc13979d789725d4e88c8
#
_entry.id   0b6a3d5a74fcc13979d789725d4e88c8
#
_cell.length_a   1.000
_cell.length_b   1.000
_cell.length_c   1.000
_cell.angle_alpha   90.00
_cell.angle_beta   90.00
_cell.angle_gamma   90.00
#
_symmetry.space_group_name_H-M   'P 1'
#
loop_
_entity.id
_entity.type
_entity.pdbx_description
1 polymer ?
#
loop_
_entity_poly.entity_id
_entity_poly.type
_entity_poly.pdbx_seq_one_letter_code
_entity_poly.pdbx_strand_id
1 'polypeptide(L)'
;MCEVGKNKARPELSYGLMRSLGREMIQEIPMDDRLTEFQSYRSRMNERIAQINHLGIKRFFNLDANAYKDGALDTKTKELLGLVASMVLRCNDCIDYHILQCVDAGCTDAELYEAFNVALVVGGSIVIPHLRHGVESLDLYRARINASANR
;
A
#
# COMPACT_ATOMS: atom_id res chain seq x y z
N MET A 1 28.82 -43.53 25.80
CA MET A 1 28.88 -42.21 26.43
C MET A 1 29.00 -41.19 25.31
N CYS A 2 27.89 -40.54 24.96
CA CYS A 2 27.86 -39.43 23.98
C CYS A 2 27.73 -38.12 24.77
N GLU A 3 28.73 -37.26 24.64
CA GLU A 3 28.69 -35.93 25.23
C GLU A 3 27.76 -35.03 24.38
N VAL A 4 26.73 -34.50 25.06
CA VAL A 4 25.78 -33.53 24.48
C VAL A 4 26.46 -32.15 24.50
N GLY A 5 26.79 -31.65 23.32
CA GLY A 5 27.37 -30.32 23.12
C GLY A 5 26.45 -29.21 23.61
N LYS A 6 27.00 -28.35 24.48
CA LYS A 6 26.34 -27.15 25.03
C LYS A 6 26.02 -26.17 23.91
N ASN A 7 24.73 -26.00 23.63
CA ASN A 7 24.20 -25.01 22.69
C ASN A 7 24.41 -23.60 23.30
N LYS A 8 25.34 -22.80 22.71
CA LYS A 8 25.52 -21.40 23.11
C LYS A 8 24.31 -20.62 22.64
N ALA A 9 23.50 -20.12 23.57
CA ALA A 9 22.40 -19.21 23.31
C ALA A 9 22.91 -17.99 22.54
N ARG A 10 22.26 -17.67 21.41
CA ARG A 10 22.47 -16.42 20.71
C ARG A 10 21.93 -15.27 21.55
N PRO A 11 22.62 -14.15 21.65
CA PRO A 11 22.10 -13.01 22.39
C PRO A 11 20.84 -12.52 21.72
N GLU A 12 19.71 -12.51 22.42
CA GLU A 12 18.49 -11.84 22.01
C GLU A 12 18.76 -10.32 21.98
N LEU A 13 18.89 -9.77 20.77
CA LEU A 13 18.86 -8.32 20.56
C LEU A 13 17.49 -7.82 21.01
N SER A 14 17.44 -7.08 22.11
CA SER A 14 16.19 -6.57 22.67
C SER A 14 15.47 -5.70 21.66
N TYR A 15 14.17 -5.89 21.54
CA TYR A 15 13.25 -5.15 20.65
C TYR A 15 13.36 -3.61 20.81
N GLY A 16 13.88 -3.14 21.94
CA GLY A 16 14.16 -1.74 22.23
C GLY A 16 15.33 -1.14 21.43
N LEU A 17 16.37 -1.94 21.18
CA LEU A 17 17.54 -1.47 20.42
C LEU A 17 17.23 -1.32 18.92
N MET A 18 16.37 -2.18 18.40
CA MET A 18 15.88 -2.04 17.00
C MET A 18 15.02 -0.77 16.80
N ARG A 19 14.30 -0.34 17.82
CA ARG A 19 13.51 0.91 17.76
C ARG A 19 14.37 2.18 17.76
N SER A 20 15.50 2.19 18.47
CA SER A 20 16.38 3.37 18.50
C SER A 20 17.18 3.53 17.20
N LEU A 21 17.63 2.42 16.61
CA LEU A 21 18.36 2.43 15.32
C LEU A 21 17.45 2.77 14.14
N GLY A 22 16.15 2.46 14.22
CA GLY A 22 15.18 2.80 13.17
C GLY A 22 14.78 4.27 13.12
N ARG A 23 14.95 5.04 14.22
CA ARG A 23 14.60 6.47 14.27
C ARG A 23 15.65 7.39 13.66
N GLU A 24 16.91 6.99 13.66
CA GLU A 24 18.00 7.85 13.13
C GLU A 24 18.17 7.73 11.61
N MET A 25 17.50 6.79 10.97
CA MET A 25 17.58 6.58 9.51
C MET A 25 16.36 7.08 8.73
N ILE A 26 15.44 7.82 9.36
CA ILE A 26 14.42 8.55 8.58
C ILE A 26 15.09 9.80 8.04
N GLN A 27 15.91 9.62 7.00
CA GLN A 27 16.33 10.72 6.12
C GLN A 27 15.07 11.38 5.56
N GLU A 28 15.07 12.71 5.51
CA GLU A 28 14.03 13.50 4.84
C GLU A 28 13.79 12.90 3.45
N ILE A 29 12.61 12.30 3.27
CA ILE A 29 12.24 11.69 2.00
C ILE A 29 12.09 12.84 1.00
N PRO A 30 12.87 12.87 -0.10
CA PRO A 30 12.75 13.93 -1.09
C PRO A 30 11.30 14.02 -1.59
N MET A 31 10.80 15.23 -1.89
CA MET A 31 9.47 15.45 -2.48
C MET A 31 9.29 14.72 -3.83
N ASP A 32 10.37 14.20 -4.41
CA ASP A 32 10.40 13.35 -5.61
C ASP A 32 10.52 11.89 -5.19
N ASP A 33 9.50 11.38 -4.50
CA ASP A 33 9.43 10.00 -4.05
C ASP A 33 8.71 9.10 -5.08
N ARG A 34 8.79 7.79 -4.87
CA ARG A 34 8.18 6.75 -5.70
C ARG A 34 6.69 6.99 -6.00
N LEU A 35 5.92 7.52 -5.04
CA LEU A 35 4.50 7.79 -5.25
C LEU A 35 4.25 8.99 -6.15
N THR A 36 5.12 10.01 -6.13
CA THR A 36 5.05 11.14 -7.07
C THR A 36 5.29 10.65 -8.50
N GLU A 37 6.31 9.82 -8.69
CA GLU A 37 6.61 9.22 -9.98
C GLU A 37 5.43 8.37 -10.48
N PHE A 38 4.90 7.48 -9.63
CA PHE A 38 3.74 6.65 -9.94
C PHE A 38 2.53 7.49 -10.37
N GLN A 39 2.15 8.50 -9.59
CA GLN A 39 1.01 9.36 -9.89
C GLN A 39 1.18 10.13 -11.19
N SER A 40 2.37 10.69 -11.43
CA SER A 40 2.69 11.45 -12.64
C SER A 40 2.65 10.54 -13.88
N TYR A 41 3.23 9.35 -13.77
CA TYR A 41 3.18 8.36 -14.84
C TYR A 41 1.74 7.93 -15.14
N ARG A 42 0.98 7.58 -14.10
CA ARG A 42 -0.41 7.13 -14.21
C ARG A 42 -1.29 8.21 -14.86
N SER A 43 -1.20 9.46 -14.41
CA SER A 43 -1.97 10.56 -14.98
C SER A 43 -1.68 10.74 -16.46
N ARG A 44 -0.41 10.88 -16.83
CA ARG A 44 0.04 11.03 -18.22
C ARG A 44 -0.43 9.89 -19.10
N MET A 45 -0.32 8.65 -18.62
CA MET A 45 -0.72 7.48 -19.40
C MET A 45 -2.22 7.32 -19.50
N ASN A 46 -2.99 7.67 -18.48
CA ASN A 46 -4.45 7.69 -18.56
C ASN A 46 -4.96 8.73 -19.55
N GLU A 47 -4.36 9.92 -19.59
CA GLU A 47 -4.66 10.92 -20.62
C GLU A 47 -4.37 10.39 -22.02
N ARG A 48 -3.22 9.72 -22.21
CA ARG A 48 -2.85 9.10 -23.49
C ARG A 48 -3.82 7.99 -23.89
N ILE A 49 -4.26 7.15 -22.92
CA ILE A 49 -5.23 6.07 -23.17
C ILE A 49 -6.60 6.64 -23.52
N ALA A 50 -7.04 7.71 -22.86
CA ALA A 50 -8.32 8.36 -23.15
C ALA A 50 -8.42 8.88 -24.62
N GLN A 51 -7.27 9.22 -25.23
CA GLN A 51 -7.18 9.62 -26.64
C GLN A 51 -7.28 8.44 -27.61
N ILE A 52 -7.16 7.18 -27.14
CA ILE A 52 -7.30 5.99 -27.97
C ILE A 52 -8.77 5.84 -28.37
N ASN A 53 -9.05 5.85 -29.68
CA ASN A 53 -10.40 5.68 -30.17
C ASN A 53 -10.81 4.20 -30.22
N HIS A 54 -10.88 3.53 -29.06
CA HIS A 54 -11.27 2.13 -28.93
C HIS A 54 -12.41 1.98 -27.92
N LEU A 55 -13.58 1.58 -28.42
CA LEU A 55 -14.81 1.52 -27.61
C LEU A 55 -14.70 0.59 -26.41
N GLY A 56 -14.06 -0.57 -26.55
CA GLY A 56 -13.87 -1.54 -25.46
C GLY A 56 -13.04 -0.96 -24.31
N ILE A 57 -11.95 -0.24 -24.62
CA ILE A 57 -11.13 0.43 -23.62
C ILE A 57 -11.94 1.48 -22.87
N LYS A 58 -12.64 2.36 -23.59
CA LYS A 58 -13.47 3.40 -22.99
C LYS A 58 -14.58 2.83 -22.08
N ARG A 59 -15.21 1.74 -22.52
CA ARG A 59 -16.23 1.03 -21.72
C ARG A 59 -15.65 0.44 -20.44
N PHE A 60 -14.46 -0.15 -20.51
CA PHE A 60 -13.80 -0.72 -19.35
C PHE A 60 -13.46 0.36 -18.31
N PHE A 61 -12.84 1.46 -18.70
CA PHE A 61 -12.54 2.56 -17.78
C PHE A 61 -13.80 3.17 -17.16
N ASN A 62 -14.90 3.25 -17.93
CA ASN A 62 -16.17 3.72 -17.39
C ASN A 62 -16.77 2.71 -16.39
N LEU A 63 -16.71 1.42 -16.69
CA LEU A 63 -17.15 0.36 -15.78
C LEU A 63 -16.36 0.38 -14.48
N ASP A 64 -15.04 0.47 -14.57
CA ASP A 64 -14.14 0.55 -13.43
C ASP A 64 -14.51 1.75 -12.52
N ALA A 65 -14.56 2.95 -13.08
CA ALA A 65 -14.91 4.16 -12.34
C ALA A 65 -16.33 4.11 -11.71
N ASN A 66 -17.27 3.37 -12.30
CA ASN A 66 -18.61 3.23 -11.74
C ASN A 66 -18.69 2.14 -10.66
N ALA A 67 -17.83 1.14 -10.70
CA ALA A 67 -17.82 0.06 -9.71
C ALA A 67 -17.54 0.58 -8.28
N TYR A 68 -16.71 1.60 -8.15
CA TYR A 68 -16.30 2.16 -6.84
C TYR A 68 -17.22 3.26 -6.29
N LYS A 69 -18.27 3.66 -7.03
CA LYS A 69 -19.28 4.62 -6.54
C LYS A 69 -20.13 4.00 -5.44
N ASP A 70 -20.65 4.84 -4.56
CA ASP A 70 -21.58 4.41 -3.49
C ASP A 70 -22.77 3.64 -4.04
N GLY A 71 -23.13 2.58 -3.31
CA GLY A 71 -24.24 1.70 -3.60
C GLY A 71 -24.66 0.98 -2.32
N ALA A 72 -24.91 -0.34 -2.39
CA ALA A 72 -25.12 -1.14 -1.18
C ALA A 72 -23.88 -1.17 -0.27
N LEU A 73 -22.69 -1.06 -0.86
CA LEU A 73 -21.43 -0.79 -0.18
C LEU A 73 -21.01 0.63 -0.51
N ASP A 74 -20.46 1.34 0.47
CA ASP A 74 -19.88 2.66 0.26
C ASP A 74 -18.52 2.58 -0.47
N THR A 75 -18.06 3.70 -0.99
CA THR A 75 -16.79 3.85 -1.68
C THR A 75 -15.63 3.38 -0.80
N LYS A 76 -15.62 3.74 0.49
CA LYS A 76 -14.58 3.36 1.45
C LYS A 76 -14.42 1.84 1.54
N THR A 77 -15.52 1.12 1.72
CA THR A 77 -15.53 -0.35 1.77
C THR A 77 -15.03 -0.95 0.46
N LYS A 78 -15.46 -0.41 -0.67
CA LYS A 78 -15.03 -0.91 -1.99
C LYS A 78 -13.54 -0.71 -2.24
N GLU A 79 -12.97 0.42 -1.82
CA GLU A 79 -11.53 0.67 -1.94
C GLU A 79 -10.71 -0.28 -1.04
N LEU A 80 -11.18 -0.59 0.18
CA LEU A 80 -10.55 -1.61 1.03
C LEU A 80 -10.60 -3.00 0.37
N LEU A 81 -11.72 -3.38 -0.25
CA LEU A 81 -11.82 -4.63 -1.00
C LEU A 81 -10.86 -4.65 -2.20
N GLY A 82 -10.76 -3.54 -2.93
CA GLY A 82 -9.80 -3.38 -4.03
C GLY A 82 -8.36 -3.51 -3.56
N LEU A 83 -8.01 -2.94 -2.41
CA LEU A 83 -6.70 -3.05 -1.79
C LEU A 83 -6.36 -4.51 -1.46
N VAL A 84 -7.26 -5.22 -0.77
CA VAL A 84 -7.06 -6.64 -0.43
C VAL A 84 -6.86 -7.49 -1.70
N ALA A 85 -7.71 -7.30 -2.71
CA ALA A 85 -7.58 -8.00 -3.99
C ALA A 85 -6.25 -7.69 -4.68
N SER A 86 -5.83 -6.43 -4.70
CA SER A 86 -4.58 -5.98 -5.32
C SER A 86 -3.35 -6.60 -4.66
N MET A 87 -3.35 -6.74 -3.34
CA MET A 87 -2.28 -7.40 -2.59
C MET A 87 -2.20 -8.90 -2.92
N VAL A 88 -3.34 -9.59 -2.94
CA VAL A 88 -3.40 -11.02 -3.28
C VAL A 88 -2.99 -11.26 -4.73
N LEU A 89 -3.39 -10.36 -5.65
CA LEU A 89 -2.98 -10.37 -7.06
C LEU A 89 -1.54 -9.88 -7.28
N ARG A 90 -0.88 -9.34 -6.26
CA ARG A 90 0.52 -8.87 -6.28
C ARG A 90 0.76 -7.73 -7.28
N CYS A 91 -0.19 -6.82 -7.38
CA CYS A 91 -0.12 -5.66 -8.27
C CYS A 91 0.29 -4.41 -7.46
N ASN A 92 1.57 -4.05 -7.43
CA ASN A 92 2.06 -2.91 -6.66
C ASN A 92 1.41 -1.58 -7.08
N ASP A 93 1.26 -1.33 -8.38
CA ASP A 93 0.58 -0.13 -8.88
C ASP A 93 -0.88 -0.04 -8.44
N CYS A 94 -1.56 -1.20 -8.36
CA CYS A 94 -2.93 -1.26 -7.85
C CYS A 94 -2.97 -1.02 -6.33
N ILE A 95 -1.98 -1.53 -5.59
CA ILE A 95 -1.84 -1.30 -4.15
C ILE A 95 -1.65 0.20 -3.89
N ASP A 96 -0.72 0.86 -4.59
CA ASP A 96 -0.48 2.29 -4.48
C ASP A 96 -1.76 3.09 -4.75
N TYR A 97 -2.49 2.73 -5.79
CA TYR A 97 -3.75 3.37 -6.15
C TYR A 97 -4.80 3.23 -5.06
N HIS A 98 -5.06 2.00 -4.58
CA HIS A 98 -6.11 1.76 -3.59
C HIS A 98 -5.76 2.31 -2.20
N ILE A 99 -4.48 2.33 -1.80
CA ILE A 99 -4.07 3.01 -0.57
C ILE A 99 -4.42 4.50 -0.63
N LEU A 100 -4.12 5.15 -1.75
CA LEU A 100 -4.48 6.53 -2.01
C LEU A 100 -5.98 6.75 -1.87
N GLN A 101 -6.77 5.97 -2.58
CA GLN A 101 -8.22 6.08 -2.54
C GLN A 101 -8.80 5.78 -1.15
N CYS A 102 -8.26 4.80 -0.43
CA CYS A 102 -8.65 4.51 0.95
C CYS A 102 -8.39 5.70 1.89
N VAL A 103 -7.21 6.32 1.77
CA VAL A 103 -6.85 7.50 2.58
C VAL A 103 -7.77 8.67 2.26
N ASP A 104 -8.03 8.94 0.98
CA ASP A 104 -8.93 10.01 0.52
C ASP A 104 -10.39 9.75 0.95
N ALA A 105 -10.82 8.48 1.01
CA ALA A 105 -12.12 8.06 1.53
C ALA A 105 -12.19 8.06 3.08
N GLY A 106 -11.14 8.50 3.77
CA GLY A 106 -11.11 8.63 5.22
C GLY A 106 -10.85 7.32 5.97
N CYS A 107 -10.17 6.34 5.35
CA CYS A 107 -9.70 5.17 6.08
C CYS A 107 -8.65 5.56 7.12
N THR A 108 -8.79 4.99 8.31
CA THR A 108 -7.78 5.04 9.36
C THR A 108 -6.67 4.03 9.08
N ASP A 109 -5.50 4.25 9.70
CA ASP A 109 -4.39 3.29 9.58
C ASP A 109 -4.76 1.92 10.16
N ALA A 110 -5.59 1.90 11.22
CA ALA A 110 -6.09 0.65 11.80
C ALA A 110 -6.92 -0.17 10.80
N GLU A 111 -7.83 0.48 10.06
CA GLU A 111 -8.62 -0.19 9.01
C GLU A 111 -7.75 -0.73 7.88
N LEU A 112 -6.72 0.04 7.47
CA LEU A 112 -5.76 -0.40 6.46
C LEU A 112 -4.93 -1.60 6.95
N TYR A 113 -4.49 -1.60 8.21
CA TYR A 113 -3.75 -2.74 8.78
C TYR A 113 -4.61 -4.01 8.87
N GLU A 114 -5.90 -3.88 9.16
CA GLU A 114 -6.82 -5.02 9.11
C GLU A 114 -6.99 -5.54 7.68
N ALA A 115 -7.12 -4.67 6.69
CA ALA A 115 -7.18 -5.06 5.28
C ALA A 115 -5.88 -5.78 4.84
N PHE A 116 -4.71 -5.28 5.25
CA PHE A 116 -3.43 -5.95 5.01
C PHE A 116 -3.37 -7.34 5.66
N ASN A 117 -3.89 -7.47 6.87
CA ASN A 117 -3.95 -8.77 7.56
C ASN A 117 -4.86 -9.76 6.83
N VAL A 118 -6.03 -9.33 6.35
CA VAL A 118 -6.91 -10.16 5.52
C VAL A 118 -6.19 -10.63 4.26
N ALA A 119 -5.48 -9.74 3.57
CA ALA A 119 -4.72 -10.07 2.37
C ALA A 119 -3.61 -11.12 2.65
N LEU A 120 -2.93 -11.01 3.80
CA LEU A 120 -1.94 -12.02 4.23
C LEU A 120 -2.57 -13.39 4.51
N VAL A 121 -3.72 -13.41 5.19
CA VAL A 121 -4.44 -14.66 5.49
C VAL A 121 -4.89 -15.35 4.21
N VAL A 122 -5.43 -14.59 3.26
CA VAL A 122 -5.94 -15.14 1.99
C VAL A 122 -4.81 -15.55 1.05
N GLY A 123 -3.79 -14.69 0.89
CA GLY A 123 -2.72 -14.86 -0.09
C GLY A 123 -1.49 -15.60 0.42
N GLY A 124 -1.33 -15.72 1.75
CA GLY A 124 -0.18 -16.39 2.37
C GLY A 124 1.11 -15.57 2.31
N SER A 125 2.24 -16.22 2.62
CA SER A 125 3.55 -15.56 2.75
C SER A 125 4.05 -14.89 1.47
N ILE A 126 3.55 -15.26 0.31
CA ILE A 126 3.88 -14.62 -0.97
C ILE A 126 3.43 -13.15 -1.03
N VAL A 127 2.49 -12.73 -0.16
CA VAL A 127 2.01 -11.35 -0.05
C VAL A 127 2.96 -10.48 0.78
N ILE A 128 3.87 -11.04 1.57
CA ILE A 128 4.77 -10.27 2.45
C ILE A 128 5.59 -9.19 1.71
N PRO A 129 6.17 -9.42 0.52
CA PRO A 129 6.83 -8.35 -0.23
C PRO A 129 5.90 -7.20 -0.59
N HIS A 130 4.66 -7.51 -0.92
CA HIS A 130 3.62 -6.53 -1.27
C HIS A 130 3.09 -5.79 -0.04
N LEU A 131 3.08 -6.44 1.14
CA LEU A 131 2.80 -5.76 2.41
C LEU A 131 3.86 -4.70 2.72
N ARG A 132 5.16 -5.00 2.54
CA ARG A 132 6.24 -4.01 2.73
C ARG A 132 6.04 -2.81 1.81
N HIS A 133 5.71 -3.07 0.54
CA HIS A 133 5.40 -2.03 -0.44
C HIS A 133 4.19 -1.17 -0.02
N GLY A 134 3.10 -1.82 0.43
CA GLY A 134 1.90 -1.11 0.88
C GLY A 134 2.12 -0.27 2.14
N VAL A 135 2.87 -0.78 3.12
CA VAL A 135 3.22 -0.01 4.33
C VAL A 135 4.05 1.22 3.97
N GLU A 136 5.07 1.08 3.11
CA GLU A 136 5.86 2.22 2.63
C GLU A 136 4.98 3.25 1.91
N SER A 137 4.06 2.81 1.05
CA SER A 137 3.13 3.69 0.34
C SER A 137 2.23 4.47 1.30
N LEU A 138 1.73 3.83 2.34
CA LEU A 138 0.92 4.47 3.37
C LEU A 138 1.72 5.53 4.12
N ASP A 139 2.95 5.21 4.53
CA ASP A 139 3.82 6.14 5.25
C ASP A 139 4.13 7.39 4.40
N LEU A 140 4.46 7.21 3.13
CA LEU A 140 4.68 8.30 2.17
C LEU A 140 3.44 9.18 2.00
N TYR A 141 2.27 8.57 1.91
CA TYR A 141 0.99 9.27 1.76
C TYR A 141 0.67 10.12 2.99
N ARG A 142 0.78 9.55 4.19
CA ARG A 142 0.55 10.25 5.45
C ARG A 142 1.53 11.40 5.65
N ALA A 143 2.79 11.22 5.29
CA ALA A 143 3.79 12.28 5.35
C ALA A 143 3.41 13.47 4.46
N ARG A 144 2.89 13.24 3.25
CA ARG A 144 2.43 14.31 2.34
C ARG A 144 1.24 15.09 2.88
N ILE A 145 0.24 14.38 3.42
CA ILE A 145 -0.95 15.04 4.00
C ILE A 145 -0.52 15.95 5.16
N ASN A 146 0.33 15.45 6.06
CA ASN A 146 0.82 16.21 7.19
C ASN A 146 1.64 17.44 6.77
N ALA A 147 2.47 17.31 5.75
CA ALA A 147 3.24 18.42 5.19
C ALA A 147 2.34 19.48 4.55
N SER A 148 1.21 19.09 3.94
CA SER A 148 0.24 20.00 3.33
C SER A 148 -0.62 20.72 4.37
N ALA A 149 -0.95 20.07 5.48
CA ALA A 149 -1.75 20.64 6.58
C ALA A 149 -0.97 21.68 7.42
N ASN A 150 0.36 21.66 7.38
CA ASN A 150 1.25 22.56 8.11
C ASN A 150 1.68 23.81 7.30
N ARG A 151 1.15 24.02 6.11
CA ARG A 151 1.39 25.20 5.25
C ARG A 151 0.19 26.15 5.28
#